data_b52c72c0260767a8a862c653e0870b2a
#
_entry.id   b52c72c0260767a8a862c653e0870b2a
#
_cell.length_a   1.000
_cell.length_b   1.000
_cell.length_c   1.000
_cell.angle_alpha   90.00
_cell.angle_beta   90.00
_cell.angle_gamma   90.00
#
_symmetry.space_group_name_H-M   'P 1'
#
loop_
_entity.id
_entity.type
_entity.pdbx_description
1 polymer ?
#
loop_
_entity_poly.entity_id
_entity_poly.type
_entity_poly.pdbx_seq_one_letter_code
_entity_poly.pdbx_strand_id
1 'polypeptide(L)'
;NLPFSSNTAYINTIPPEQEQHSPGNMAYEARLRAWMRWNAMAMVVRANRNGDNLGGHIASFTSLATMFGTGFNHFWRAPTETFDGDLVYFQGHSSPGVYARAFIEGRLSEEQLENFRREVRGNGLSSYPHPKLMPDFWQFPTVSMGLGPIMAIYQARFLKYLQARKIADTAGRKVWVFCGDGEMDEPEAKGAISLASRESLDNLIVVVNCNLQRLDGPVRGN
;
A
#
# COMPACT_ATOMS: atom_id res chain seq x y z
N ASN A 1 6.38 -16.06 27.83
CA ASN A 1 4.94 -15.83 27.65
C ASN A 1 4.65 -14.37 27.93
N LEU A 2 4.66 -13.52 26.93
CA LEU A 2 4.09 -12.19 27.06
C LEU A 2 2.55 -12.35 27.15
N PRO A 3 1.90 -11.72 28.12
CA PRO A 3 0.45 -11.75 28.18
C PRO A 3 -0.09 -10.96 26.98
N PHE A 4 -0.42 -11.67 25.93
CA PHE A 4 -1.09 -11.09 24.78
C PHE A 4 -2.57 -10.96 25.16
N SER A 5 -2.99 -9.76 25.50
CA SER A 5 -4.41 -9.46 25.63
C SER A 5 -4.97 -9.20 24.25
N SER A 6 -5.68 -10.16 23.69
CA SER A 6 -6.47 -9.94 22.47
C SER A 6 -7.76 -9.15 22.71
N ASN A 7 -8.06 -8.83 23.96
CA ASN A 7 -9.21 -8.03 24.32
C ASN A 7 -8.90 -6.56 24.09
N THR A 8 -9.20 -6.09 22.89
CA THR A 8 -9.29 -4.66 22.62
C THR A 8 -10.65 -4.18 23.15
N ALA A 9 -10.69 -2.99 23.74
CA ALA A 9 -11.94 -2.32 24.08
C ALA A 9 -12.67 -1.79 22.82
N TYR A 10 -12.37 -2.36 21.63
CA TYR A 10 -13.00 -1.99 20.40
C TYR A 10 -14.44 -2.46 20.40
N ILE A 11 -15.33 -1.50 20.35
CA ILE A 11 -16.76 -1.74 20.18
C ILE A 11 -17.13 -1.21 18.81
N ASN A 12 -17.63 -2.09 17.93
CA ASN A 12 -18.21 -1.64 16.67
C ASN A 12 -19.46 -0.81 16.97
N THR A 13 -19.40 0.48 16.66
CA THR A 13 -20.49 1.42 16.90
C THR A 13 -21.53 1.41 15.79
N ILE A 14 -21.26 0.72 14.68
CA ILE A 14 -22.19 0.53 13.57
C ILE A 14 -22.77 -0.88 13.69
N PRO A 15 -24.05 -1.02 14.00
CA PRO A 15 -24.71 -2.33 14.01
C PRO A 15 -24.66 -2.98 12.61
N PRO A 16 -24.54 -4.32 12.50
CA PRO A 16 -24.44 -5.02 11.22
C PRO A 16 -25.55 -4.69 10.23
N GLU A 17 -26.76 -4.43 10.73
CA GLU A 17 -27.91 -4.04 9.93
C GLU A 17 -27.84 -2.63 9.34
N GLN A 18 -26.93 -1.81 9.84
CA GLN A 18 -26.65 -0.44 9.36
C GLN A 18 -25.40 -0.38 8.49
N GLU A 19 -24.64 -1.47 8.40
CA GLU A 19 -23.50 -1.53 7.51
C GLU A 19 -23.94 -1.41 6.05
N GLN A 20 -23.25 -0.56 5.31
CA GLN A 20 -23.50 -0.43 3.87
C GLN A 20 -23.06 -1.71 3.15
N HIS A 21 -23.92 -2.20 2.29
CA HIS A 21 -23.56 -3.31 1.42
C HIS A 21 -22.46 -2.91 0.45
N SER A 22 -21.49 -3.82 0.21
CA SER A 22 -20.48 -3.62 -0.81
C SER A 22 -21.13 -3.35 -2.18
N PRO A 23 -20.73 -2.30 -2.90
CA PRO A 23 -21.30 -1.99 -4.21
C PRO A 23 -20.88 -3.00 -5.29
N GLY A 24 -19.90 -3.86 -5.01
CA GLY A 24 -19.33 -4.81 -5.94
C GLY A 24 -19.95 -6.20 -5.87
N ASN A 25 -19.45 -7.08 -6.71
CA ASN A 25 -19.79 -8.50 -6.67
C ASN A 25 -18.83 -9.24 -5.73
N MET A 26 -19.25 -9.52 -4.51
CA MET A 26 -18.43 -10.14 -3.48
C MET A 26 -17.81 -11.49 -3.89
N ALA A 27 -18.52 -12.28 -4.72
CA ALA A 27 -18.00 -13.58 -5.19
C ALA A 27 -16.83 -13.39 -6.17
N TYR A 28 -16.94 -12.45 -7.12
CA TYR A 28 -15.84 -12.11 -8.01
C TYR A 28 -14.67 -11.49 -7.26
N GLU A 29 -14.91 -10.60 -6.32
CA GLU A 29 -13.87 -9.98 -5.54
C GLU A 29 -13.14 -10.96 -4.63
N ALA A 30 -13.85 -11.93 -4.06
CA ALA A 30 -13.22 -13.01 -3.30
C ALA A 30 -12.27 -13.83 -4.19
N ARG A 31 -12.66 -14.11 -5.44
CA ARG A 31 -11.79 -14.80 -6.41
C ARG A 31 -10.59 -13.96 -6.82
N LEU A 32 -10.79 -12.67 -7.08
CA LEU A 32 -9.68 -11.74 -7.40
C LEU A 32 -8.68 -11.68 -6.25
N ARG A 33 -9.15 -11.57 -5.00
CA ARG A 33 -8.27 -11.60 -3.82
C ARG A 33 -7.52 -12.94 -3.68
N ALA A 34 -8.18 -14.05 -3.98
CA ALA A 34 -7.53 -15.37 -3.98
C ALA A 34 -6.43 -15.43 -5.06
N TRP A 35 -6.68 -14.95 -6.26
CA TRP A 35 -5.69 -14.89 -7.32
C TRP A 35 -4.53 -13.94 -7.01
N MET A 36 -4.81 -12.78 -6.42
CA MET A 36 -3.75 -11.87 -5.97
C MET A 36 -2.83 -12.56 -4.94
N ARG A 37 -3.41 -13.24 -3.94
CA ARG A 37 -2.63 -13.98 -2.93
C ARG A 37 -1.82 -15.11 -3.55
N TRP A 38 -2.45 -15.87 -4.44
CA TRP A 38 -1.78 -16.98 -5.13
C TRP A 38 -0.60 -16.49 -5.97
N ASN A 39 -0.81 -15.49 -6.84
CA ASN A 39 0.24 -14.99 -7.72
C ASN A 39 1.37 -14.33 -6.92
N ALA A 40 1.08 -13.57 -5.87
CA ALA A 40 2.10 -13.01 -4.99
C ALA A 40 2.93 -14.10 -4.31
N MET A 41 2.28 -15.14 -3.78
CA MET A 41 2.98 -16.27 -3.16
C MET A 41 3.81 -17.06 -4.20
N ALA A 42 3.23 -17.38 -5.35
CA ALA A 42 3.90 -18.12 -6.40
C ALA A 42 5.15 -17.36 -6.91
N MET A 43 5.03 -16.05 -7.12
CA MET A 43 6.13 -15.18 -7.52
C MET A 43 7.28 -15.22 -6.52
N VAL A 44 6.99 -15.04 -5.22
CA VAL A 44 8.01 -15.05 -4.16
C VAL A 44 8.64 -16.45 -4.02
N VAL A 45 7.83 -17.51 -4.01
CA VAL A 45 8.35 -18.89 -3.89
C VAL A 45 9.21 -19.26 -5.10
N ARG A 46 8.78 -18.94 -6.33
CA ARG A 46 9.57 -19.21 -7.55
C ARG A 46 10.90 -18.47 -7.53
N ALA A 47 10.91 -17.19 -7.15
CA ALA A 47 12.12 -16.40 -7.06
C ALA A 47 13.16 -16.97 -6.10
N ASN A 48 12.71 -17.64 -5.03
CA ASN A 48 13.60 -18.21 -4.00
C ASN A 48 13.95 -19.71 -4.19
N ARG A 49 13.38 -20.38 -5.20
CA ARG A 49 13.61 -21.83 -5.43
C ARG A 49 15.08 -22.19 -5.71
N ASN A 50 15.81 -21.30 -6.29
CA ASN A 50 17.20 -21.54 -6.71
C ASN A 50 18.23 -21.22 -5.61
N GLY A 51 17.80 -20.99 -4.39
CA GLY A 51 18.68 -20.69 -3.26
C GLY A 51 19.24 -19.28 -3.23
N ASP A 52 18.71 -18.37 -4.05
CA ASP A 52 19.20 -16.99 -4.18
C ASP A 52 18.84 -16.10 -2.97
N ASN A 53 18.04 -16.61 -2.02
CA ASN A 53 17.60 -15.89 -0.82
C ASN A 53 17.08 -14.45 -1.07
N LEU A 54 16.34 -14.27 -2.14
CA LEU A 54 15.85 -12.96 -2.55
C LEU A 54 14.81 -12.37 -1.58
N GLY A 55 14.21 -13.20 -0.74
CA GLY A 55 13.16 -12.78 0.18
C GLY A 55 11.84 -12.44 -0.55
N GLY A 56 11.03 -11.54 0.01
CA GLY A 56 9.79 -11.14 -0.63
C GLY A 56 8.69 -10.57 0.27
N HIS A 57 8.86 -10.59 1.58
CA HIS A 57 7.94 -9.97 2.56
C HIS A 57 6.45 -10.34 2.37
N ILE A 58 6.18 -11.59 1.99
CA ILE A 58 4.81 -12.02 1.66
C ILE A 58 3.84 -11.86 2.83
N ALA A 59 4.32 -11.97 4.07
CA ALA A 59 3.51 -11.80 5.26
C ALA A 59 2.89 -10.39 5.35
N SER A 60 3.66 -9.34 5.05
CA SER A 60 3.17 -7.97 5.03
C SER A 60 2.05 -7.78 4.00
N PHE A 61 2.20 -8.36 2.80
CA PHE A 61 1.13 -8.33 1.82
C PHE A 61 -0.10 -9.13 2.28
N THR A 62 0.10 -10.30 2.91
CA THR A 62 -1.02 -11.16 3.34
C THR A 62 -1.96 -10.43 4.28
N SER A 63 -1.42 -9.64 5.22
CA SER A 63 -2.24 -8.81 6.12
C SER A 63 -2.97 -7.67 5.38
N LEU A 64 -2.41 -7.12 4.30
CA LEU A 64 -3.00 -6.05 3.50
C LEU A 64 -3.87 -6.54 2.33
N ALA A 65 -3.90 -7.83 2.03
CA ALA A 65 -4.49 -8.33 0.80
C ALA A 65 -5.96 -7.94 0.60
N THR A 66 -6.75 -7.92 1.66
CA THR A 66 -8.15 -7.48 1.59
C THR A 66 -8.26 -5.97 1.39
N MET A 67 -7.46 -5.18 2.11
CA MET A 67 -7.43 -3.73 1.97
C MET A 67 -7.02 -3.33 0.55
N PHE A 68 -6.00 -3.96 -0.02
CA PHE A 68 -5.58 -3.71 -1.41
C PHE A 68 -6.67 -4.10 -2.41
N GLY A 69 -7.28 -5.28 -2.25
CA GLY A 69 -8.39 -5.70 -3.11
C GLY A 69 -9.52 -4.68 -3.10
N THR A 70 -9.93 -4.23 -1.93
CA THR A 70 -10.97 -3.21 -1.76
C THR A 70 -10.54 -1.85 -2.29
N GLY A 71 -9.30 -1.45 -2.04
CA GLY A 71 -8.75 -0.19 -2.55
C GLY A 71 -8.76 -0.13 -4.07
N PHE A 72 -8.27 -1.16 -4.74
CA PHE A 72 -8.26 -1.25 -6.20
C PHE A 72 -9.67 -1.29 -6.80
N ASN A 73 -10.63 -1.92 -6.13
CA ASN A 73 -11.95 -2.11 -6.71
C ASN A 73 -12.89 -0.92 -6.46
N HIS A 74 -12.73 -0.18 -5.33
CA HIS A 74 -13.77 0.74 -4.88
C HIS A 74 -13.28 2.13 -4.47
N PHE A 75 -12.00 2.29 -4.15
CA PHE A 75 -11.53 3.54 -3.54
C PHE A 75 -10.56 4.34 -4.39
N TRP A 76 -9.58 3.68 -5.02
CA TRP A 76 -8.54 4.38 -5.77
C TRP A 76 -9.02 4.68 -7.18
N ARG A 77 -9.12 5.95 -7.47
CA ARG A 77 -9.64 6.43 -8.76
C ARG A 77 -8.48 6.60 -9.73
N ALA A 78 -8.61 5.95 -10.88
CA ALA A 78 -7.68 6.11 -11.98
C ALA A 78 -7.83 7.49 -12.65
N PRO A 79 -6.82 7.97 -13.38
CA PRO A 79 -6.95 9.15 -14.22
C PRO A 79 -8.06 8.98 -15.26
N THR A 80 -8.73 10.10 -15.56
CA THR A 80 -9.70 10.25 -16.65
C THR A 80 -9.35 11.50 -17.46
N GLU A 81 -10.13 11.83 -18.46
CA GLU A 81 -9.91 13.07 -19.25
C GLU A 81 -9.99 14.35 -18.41
N THR A 82 -10.74 14.32 -17.30
CA THR A 82 -10.99 15.50 -16.46
C THR A 82 -10.49 15.37 -15.02
N PHE A 83 -9.85 14.27 -14.69
CA PHE A 83 -9.38 14.00 -13.33
C PHE A 83 -8.04 13.23 -13.36
N ASP A 84 -7.02 13.78 -12.75
CA ASP A 84 -5.65 13.22 -12.78
C ASP A 84 -5.45 11.96 -11.92
N GLY A 85 -6.50 11.41 -11.33
CA GLY A 85 -6.43 10.23 -10.48
C GLY A 85 -5.95 10.51 -9.05
N ASP A 86 -6.19 9.55 -8.17
CA ASP A 86 -5.65 9.54 -6.82
C ASP A 86 -4.20 9.09 -6.82
N LEU A 87 -3.48 9.43 -5.76
CA LEU A 87 -2.09 9.03 -5.56
C LEU A 87 -2.00 8.00 -4.43
N VAL A 88 -1.28 6.91 -4.65
CA VAL A 88 -1.17 5.84 -3.66
C VAL A 88 0.29 5.52 -3.36
N TYR A 89 0.68 5.76 -2.13
CA TYR A 89 1.96 5.35 -1.56
C TYR A 89 1.80 3.95 -0.96
N PHE A 90 2.11 2.94 -1.73
CA PHE A 90 2.05 1.56 -1.25
C PHE A 90 3.20 1.27 -0.29
N GLN A 91 2.94 0.58 0.81
CA GLN A 91 3.99 0.09 1.68
C GLN A 91 4.96 -0.78 0.87
N GLY A 92 6.25 -0.44 0.88
CA GLY A 92 7.26 -1.12 0.04
C GLY A 92 7.30 -2.64 0.23
N HIS A 93 7.16 -3.09 1.48
CA HIS A 93 7.12 -4.51 1.83
C HIS A 93 5.91 -5.27 1.24
N SER A 94 4.88 -4.57 0.81
CA SER A 94 3.66 -5.16 0.24
C SER A 94 3.61 -5.12 -1.28
N SER A 95 4.71 -4.72 -1.93
CA SER A 95 4.84 -4.68 -3.40
C SER A 95 4.45 -5.98 -4.12
N PRO A 96 4.67 -7.19 -3.56
CA PRO A 96 4.22 -8.42 -4.21
C PRO A 96 2.72 -8.43 -4.54
N GLY A 97 1.89 -7.83 -3.71
CA GLY A 97 0.46 -7.73 -3.95
C GLY A 97 0.10 -6.78 -5.10
N VAL A 98 0.83 -5.68 -5.24
CA VAL A 98 0.65 -4.74 -6.34
C VAL A 98 1.06 -5.38 -7.68
N TYR A 99 2.19 -6.07 -7.70
CA TYR A 99 2.63 -6.82 -8.89
C TYR A 99 1.64 -7.92 -9.28
N ALA A 100 1.15 -8.68 -8.29
CA ALA A 100 0.14 -9.71 -8.53
C ALA A 100 -1.16 -9.15 -9.10
N ARG A 101 -1.61 -7.98 -8.62
CA ARG A 101 -2.77 -7.29 -9.17
C ARG A 101 -2.51 -6.81 -10.60
N ALA A 102 -1.40 -6.17 -10.84
CA ALA A 102 -1.03 -5.69 -12.18
C ALA A 102 -0.88 -6.83 -13.20
N PHE A 103 -0.41 -8.00 -12.77
CA PHE A 103 -0.37 -9.19 -13.61
C PHE A 103 -1.79 -9.68 -13.99
N ILE A 104 -2.71 -9.74 -13.03
CA ILE A 104 -4.11 -10.11 -13.30
C ILE A 104 -4.77 -9.13 -14.27
N GLU A 105 -4.40 -7.85 -14.22
CA GLU A 105 -4.88 -6.81 -15.14
C GLU A 105 -4.16 -6.82 -16.52
N GLY A 106 -3.22 -7.73 -16.74
CA GLY A 106 -2.46 -7.82 -18.00
C GLY A 106 -1.41 -6.73 -18.18
N ARG A 107 -1.06 -6.00 -17.13
CA ARG A 107 -0.04 -4.93 -17.15
C ARG A 107 1.39 -5.44 -16.96
N LEU A 108 1.54 -6.64 -16.44
CA LEU A 108 2.82 -7.33 -16.27
C LEU A 108 2.74 -8.70 -16.91
N SER A 109 3.87 -9.18 -17.44
CA SER A 109 4.00 -10.51 -18.03
C SER A 109 4.40 -11.56 -16.99
N GLU A 110 4.20 -12.84 -17.32
CA GLU A 110 4.69 -13.96 -16.50
C GLU A 110 6.21 -13.92 -16.36
N GLU A 111 6.94 -13.62 -17.43
CA GLU A 111 8.39 -13.47 -17.40
C GLU A 111 8.86 -12.41 -16.40
N GLN A 112 8.15 -11.26 -16.33
CA GLN A 112 8.46 -10.24 -15.34
C GLN A 112 8.24 -10.73 -13.91
N LEU A 113 7.18 -11.49 -13.64
CA LEU A 113 6.93 -12.10 -12.34
C LEU A 113 8.00 -13.15 -11.96
N GLU A 114 8.45 -13.95 -12.92
CA GLU A 114 9.51 -14.93 -12.71
C GLU A 114 10.85 -14.27 -12.37
N ASN A 115 11.08 -13.06 -12.87
CA ASN A 115 12.24 -12.23 -12.58
C ASN A 115 12.00 -11.25 -11.40
N PHE A 116 11.15 -11.58 -10.46
CA PHE A 116 10.95 -10.79 -9.25
C PHE A 116 12.26 -10.59 -8.48
N ARG A 117 12.55 -9.35 -8.11
CA ARG A 117 13.79 -8.92 -7.44
C ARG A 117 15.08 -9.18 -8.24
N ARG A 118 14.97 -9.18 -9.56
CA ARG A 118 16.10 -9.35 -10.49
C ARG A 118 16.29 -8.14 -11.40
N GLU A 119 15.96 -6.97 -10.92
CA GLU A 119 16.02 -5.71 -11.65
C GLU A 119 17.42 -5.39 -12.19
N VAL A 120 18.49 -5.83 -11.52
CA VAL A 120 19.87 -5.61 -11.94
C VAL A 120 20.21 -6.32 -13.26
N ARG A 121 19.48 -7.37 -13.61
CA ARG A 121 19.70 -8.16 -14.84
C ARG A 121 18.82 -7.70 -16.02
N GLY A 122 18.08 -6.61 -15.87
CA GLY A 122 17.21 -6.09 -16.94
C GLY A 122 15.73 -6.24 -16.62
N ASN A 123 14.94 -7.00 -17.33
CA ASN A 123 13.47 -7.05 -17.30
C ASN A 123 12.83 -7.60 -16.01
N GLY A 124 13.49 -7.48 -14.86
CA GLY A 124 12.97 -7.96 -13.58
C GLY A 124 12.13 -6.91 -12.85
N LEU A 125 11.21 -7.40 -12.01
CA LEU A 125 10.47 -6.53 -11.11
C LEU A 125 11.39 -6.05 -9.98
N SER A 126 11.31 -4.75 -9.67
CA SER A 126 12.14 -4.17 -8.62
C SER A 126 11.81 -4.75 -7.25
N SER A 127 12.85 -4.90 -6.43
CA SER A 127 12.74 -5.38 -5.05
C SER A 127 11.77 -4.53 -4.23
N TYR A 128 11.74 -3.22 -4.54
CA TYR A 128 10.94 -2.23 -3.84
C TYR A 128 10.39 -1.18 -4.82
N PRO A 129 9.27 -0.54 -4.50
CA PRO A 129 8.74 0.57 -5.28
C PRO A 129 9.78 1.67 -5.45
N HIS A 130 10.19 1.91 -6.69
CA HIS A 130 11.08 3.02 -7.00
C HIS A 130 10.97 3.46 -8.47
N PRO A 131 10.66 4.76 -8.73
CA PRO A 131 10.49 5.27 -10.10
C PRO A 131 11.72 5.12 -11.00
N LYS A 132 12.95 5.14 -10.44
CA LYS A 132 14.16 4.91 -11.24
C LYS A 132 14.31 3.48 -11.73
N LEU A 133 13.76 2.52 -11.00
CA LEU A 133 13.86 1.09 -11.35
C LEU A 133 12.74 0.65 -12.30
N MET A 134 11.56 1.22 -12.12
CA MET A 134 10.38 0.96 -12.95
C MET A 134 9.61 2.26 -13.20
N PRO A 135 10.09 3.15 -14.09
CA PRO A 135 9.54 4.50 -14.27
C PRO A 135 8.09 4.52 -14.77
N ASP A 136 7.70 3.55 -15.57
CA ASP A 136 6.34 3.44 -16.11
C ASP A 136 5.38 2.71 -15.18
N PHE A 137 5.85 2.27 -14.02
CA PHE A 137 5.06 1.49 -13.07
C PHE A 137 4.92 2.18 -11.70
N TRP A 138 6.04 2.59 -11.10
CA TRP A 138 6.05 3.20 -9.78
C TRP A 138 6.11 4.72 -9.85
N GLN A 139 5.19 5.39 -9.18
CA GLN A 139 5.21 6.85 -9.05
C GLN A 139 6.07 7.33 -7.87
N PHE A 140 6.15 6.53 -6.80
CA PHE A 140 6.79 6.94 -5.54
C PHE A 140 7.75 5.88 -5.03
N PRO A 141 8.89 6.29 -4.43
CA PRO A 141 9.76 5.40 -3.68
C PRO A 141 9.20 5.23 -2.26
N THR A 142 8.91 3.99 -1.83
CA THR A 142 8.28 3.73 -0.52
C THR A 142 9.03 2.67 0.28
N VAL A 143 10.32 2.58 0.08
CA VAL A 143 11.13 1.51 0.66
C VAL A 143 11.60 1.79 2.08
N SER A 144 11.98 3.03 2.35
CA SER A 144 12.52 3.41 3.66
C SER A 144 11.37 3.67 4.63
N MET A 145 11.38 2.97 5.75
CA MET A 145 10.38 3.13 6.79
C MET A 145 10.37 4.57 7.32
N GLY A 146 9.17 5.10 7.55
CA GLY A 146 8.94 6.49 7.97
C GLY A 146 8.92 7.50 6.82
N LEU A 147 9.60 7.25 5.70
CA LEU A 147 9.63 8.19 4.57
C LEU A 147 8.36 8.15 3.73
N GLY A 148 7.68 7.01 3.61
CA GLY A 148 6.40 6.91 2.91
C GLY A 148 5.35 7.88 3.49
N PRO A 149 5.04 7.81 4.78
CA PRO A 149 4.13 8.73 5.45
C PRO A 149 4.50 10.20 5.29
N ILE A 150 5.75 10.58 5.53
CA ILE A 150 6.16 11.99 5.42
C ILE A 150 6.05 12.52 3.98
N MET A 151 6.44 11.72 2.98
CA MET A 151 6.31 12.11 1.58
C MET A 151 4.84 12.28 1.17
N ALA A 152 3.97 11.38 1.62
CA ALA A 152 2.54 11.47 1.33
C ALA A 152 1.91 12.73 1.95
N ILE A 153 2.31 13.10 3.16
CA ILE A 153 1.88 14.34 3.82
C ILE A 153 2.30 15.56 3.01
N TYR A 154 3.56 15.63 2.60
CA TYR A 154 4.03 16.74 1.76
C TYR A 154 3.38 16.74 0.38
N GLN A 155 3.10 15.58 -0.19
CA GLN A 155 2.36 15.48 -1.46
C GLN A 155 0.93 16.01 -1.33
N ALA A 156 0.22 15.64 -0.27
CA ALA A 156 -1.13 16.14 0.00
C ALA A 156 -1.14 17.66 0.20
N ARG A 157 -0.16 18.17 0.94
CA ARG A 157 0.07 19.60 1.12
C ARG A 157 0.35 20.31 -0.22
N PHE A 158 1.19 19.72 -1.05
CA PHE A 158 1.56 20.27 -2.35
C PHE A 158 0.35 20.33 -3.31
N LEU A 159 -0.51 19.31 -3.32
CA LEU A 159 -1.76 19.36 -4.09
C LEU A 159 -2.64 20.54 -3.67
N LYS A 160 -2.83 20.76 -2.36
CA LYS A 160 -3.56 21.92 -1.86
C LYS A 160 -2.92 23.26 -2.26
N TYR A 161 -1.59 23.33 -2.24
CA TYR A 161 -0.85 24.51 -2.72
C TYR A 161 -1.12 24.77 -4.20
N LEU A 162 -1.01 23.75 -5.05
CA LEU A 162 -1.28 23.89 -6.49
C LEU A 162 -2.70 24.39 -6.77
N GLN A 163 -3.68 23.83 -6.06
CA GLN A 163 -5.08 24.24 -6.14
C GLN A 163 -5.28 25.70 -5.70
N ALA A 164 -4.74 26.05 -4.53
CA ALA A 164 -4.87 27.41 -3.98
C ALA A 164 -4.20 28.48 -4.87
N ARG A 165 -3.10 28.12 -5.52
CA ARG A 165 -2.38 29.00 -6.46
C ARG A 165 -2.95 28.99 -7.87
N LYS A 166 -3.95 28.15 -8.15
CA LYS A 166 -4.53 27.95 -9.49
C LYS A 166 -3.49 27.53 -10.55
N ILE A 167 -2.46 26.80 -10.14
CA ILE A 167 -1.42 26.27 -11.03
C ILE A 167 -1.92 25.01 -11.71
N ALA A 168 -2.64 24.15 -10.97
CA ALA A 168 -3.28 22.95 -11.49
C ALA A 168 -4.60 22.71 -10.74
N ASP A 169 -5.55 22.08 -11.41
CA ASP A 169 -6.78 21.60 -10.76
C ASP A 169 -6.50 20.27 -10.09
N THR A 170 -6.40 20.29 -8.78
CA THR A 170 -6.21 19.11 -7.94
C THR A 170 -7.39 18.87 -7.02
N ALA A 171 -8.53 19.52 -7.32
CA ALA A 171 -9.74 19.38 -6.51
C ALA A 171 -10.19 17.92 -6.43
N GLY A 172 -10.52 17.49 -5.23
CA GLY A 172 -11.03 16.15 -4.98
C GLY A 172 -10.00 15.00 -5.08
N ARG A 173 -8.74 15.26 -5.52
CA ARG A 173 -7.68 14.24 -5.51
C ARG A 173 -7.32 13.82 -4.09
N LYS A 174 -7.18 12.53 -3.87
CA LYS A 174 -6.75 11.99 -2.58
C LYS A 174 -5.33 11.44 -2.67
N VAL A 175 -4.63 11.55 -1.56
CA VAL A 175 -3.32 10.90 -1.36
C VAL A 175 -3.52 9.82 -0.32
N TRP A 176 -3.29 8.59 -0.72
CA TRP A 176 -3.36 7.42 0.15
C TRP A 176 -1.95 6.99 0.53
N VAL A 177 -1.71 6.65 1.77
CA VAL A 177 -0.46 6.05 2.20
C VAL A 177 -0.70 4.83 3.05
N PHE A 178 -0.04 3.73 2.69
CA PHE A 178 -0.04 2.48 3.42
C PHE A 178 1.29 2.33 4.15
N CYS A 179 1.23 2.17 5.44
CA CYS A 179 2.40 1.99 6.31
C CYS A 179 2.17 0.89 7.33
N GLY A 180 3.25 0.31 7.82
CA GLY A 180 3.19 -0.62 8.94
C GLY A 180 3.07 0.10 10.28
N ASP A 181 2.54 -0.59 11.29
CA ASP A 181 2.50 -0.08 12.66
C ASP A 181 3.91 0.17 13.22
N GLY A 182 4.87 -0.72 12.92
CA GLY A 182 6.27 -0.49 13.24
C GLY A 182 6.87 0.73 12.55
N GLU A 183 6.46 1.02 11.31
CA GLU A 183 6.87 2.21 10.58
C GLU A 183 6.35 3.50 11.22
N MET A 184 5.22 3.46 11.90
CA MET A 184 4.66 4.60 12.62
C MET A 184 5.48 5.00 13.84
N ASP A 185 6.40 4.15 14.30
CA ASP A 185 7.33 4.49 15.39
C ASP A 185 8.54 5.32 14.93
N GLU A 186 8.78 5.39 13.63
CA GLU A 186 9.86 6.20 13.09
C GLU A 186 9.65 7.70 13.39
N PRO A 187 10.71 8.44 13.75
CA PRO A 187 10.61 9.87 14.09
C PRO A 187 9.98 10.69 12.95
N GLU A 188 10.28 10.36 11.72
CA GLU A 188 9.75 11.01 10.52
C GLU A 188 8.23 10.88 10.42
N ALA A 189 7.70 9.68 10.67
CA ALA A 189 6.26 9.42 10.66
C ALA A 189 5.56 10.18 11.78
N LYS A 190 6.06 10.07 13.02
CA LYS A 190 5.49 10.74 14.19
C LYS A 190 5.50 12.26 14.06
N GLY A 191 6.61 12.82 13.62
CA GLY A 191 6.75 14.27 13.44
C GLY A 191 5.85 14.83 12.35
N ALA A 192 5.61 14.07 11.29
CA ALA A 192 4.86 14.51 10.15
C ALA A 192 3.33 14.50 10.36
N ILE A 193 2.80 13.58 11.17
CA ILE A 193 1.35 13.48 11.42
C ILE A 193 0.78 14.76 12.05
N SER A 194 1.52 15.36 12.98
CA SER A 194 1.10 16.61 13.60
C SER A 194 1.02 17.77 12.59
N LEU A 195 1.88 17.76 11.57
CA LEU A 195 1.82 18.71 10.46
C LEU A 195 0.54 18.53 9.64
N ALA A 196 0.19 17.29 9.31
CA ALA A 196 -1.02 17.00 8.54
C ALA A 196 -2.29 17.51 9.25
N SER A 197 -2.37 17.29 10.56
CA SER A 197 -3.49 17.79 11.39
C SER A 197 -3.53 19.31 11.42
N ARG A 198 -2.40 19.96 11.70
CA ARG A 198 -2.31 21.42 11.80
C ARG A 198 -2.69 22.13 10.48
N GLU A 199 -2.34 21.54 9.34
CA GLU A 199 -2.65 22.10 8.02
C GLU A 199 -3.99 21.59 7.45
N SER A 200 -4.77 20.85 8.23
CA SER A 200 -6.09 20.33 7.84
C SER A 200 -6.06 19.63 6.47
N LEU A 201 -5.15 18.67 6.30
CA LEU A 201 -4.99 17.93 5.04
C LEU A 201 -6.10 16.87 4.88
N ASP A 202 -7.29 17.31 4.53
CA ASP A 202 -8.49 16.47 4.31
C ASP A 202 -8.42 15.62 3.04
N ASN A 203 -7.40 15.82 2.22
CA ASN A 203 -7.10 15.04 1.03
C ASN A 203 -6.08 13.90 1.30
N LEU A 204 -5.63 13.72 2.54
CA LEU A 204 -4.72 12.66 2.96
C LEU A 204 -5.48 11.54 3.69
N ILE A 205 -5.19 10.29 3.31
CA ILE A 205 -5.72 9.10 3.98
C ILE A 205 -4.55 8.21 4.37
N VAL A 206 -4.38 8.01 5.68
CA VAL A 206 -3.34 7.14 6.23
C VAL A 206 -3.96 5.81 6.63
N VAL A 207 -3.45 4.73 6.05
CA VAL A 207 -3.87 3.36 6.36
C VAL A 207 -2.72 2.65 7.05
N VAL A 208 -2.91 2.33 8.32
CA VAL A 208 -1.90 1.63 9.13
C VAL A 208 -2.22 0.14 9.16
N ASN A 209 -1.29 -0.67 8.68
CA ASN A 209 -1.34 -2.12 8.78
C ASN A 209 -0.88 -2.58 10.16
N CYS A 210 -1.80 -2.70 11.09
CA CYS A 210 -1.55 -3.14 12.45
C CYS A 210 -1.42 -4.67 12.54
N ASN A 211 -0.30 -5.21 12.07
CA ASN A 211 -0.01 -6.63 12.17
C ASN A 211 0.84 -6.99 13.40
N LEU A 212 1.17 -6.03 14.23
CA LEU A 212 1.91 -6.14 15.50
C LEU A 212 3.31 -6.74 15.35
N GLN A 213 3.92 -6.61 14.18
CA GLN A 213 5.23 -7.20 13.91
C GLN A 213 6.27 -6.16 13.50
N ARG A 214 7.47 -6.34 14.04
CA ARG A 214 8.71 -5.69 13.63
C ARG A 214 9.78 -6.74 13.35
N LEU A 215 10.89 -6.31 12.74
CA LEU A 215 12.06 -7.20 12.55
C LEU A 215 12.70 -7.62 13.86
N ASP A 216 12.66 -6.78 14.87
CA ASP A 216 13.29 -6.95 16.19
C ASP A 216 12.33 -7.48 17.26
N GLY A 217 11.07 -7.73 16.92
CA GLY A 217 10.09 -8.26 17.85
C GLY A 217 8.68 -7.70 17.65
N PRO A 218 7.76 -7.99 18.58
CA PRO A 218 6.41 -7.47 18.50
C PRO A 218 6.38 -5.95 18.73
N VAL A 219 5.47 -5.28 18.04
CA VAL A 219 5.16 -3.87 18.33
C VAL A 219 4.58 -3.79 19.73
N ARG A 220 5.14 -2.93 20.57
CA ARG A 220 4.62 -2.69 21.90
C ARG A 220 3.35 -1.87 21.77
N GLY A 221 2.20 -2.51 22.01
CA GLY A 221 0.94 -1.80 22.22
C GLY A 221 0.94 -1.09 23.57
N ASN A 222 0.39 0.10 23.62
CA ASN A 222 0.03 0.76 24.86
C ASN A 222 -1.40 0.42 25.19
#